data_26d0c49cf44cb5aeaa74a8c97e332535
#
_entry.id   26d0c49cf44cb5aeaa74a8c97e332535
#
_cell.length_a   1.000
_cell.length_b   1.000
_cell.length_c   1.000
_cell.angle_alpha   90.00
_cell.angle_beta   90.00
_cell.angle_gamma   90.00
#
_symmetry.space_group_name_H-M   'P 1'
#
loop_
_entity.id
_entity.type
_entity.pdbx_description
1 polymer ?
#
loop_
_entity_poly.entity_id
_entity_poly.type
_entity_poly.pdbx_seq_one_letter_code
_entity_poly.pdbx_strand_id
1 'polypeptide(L)'
;METITVTSKWLKKLESLKDVPEDQLQWFVDNSYFRSIPDGELLFNPGNTMLGTIILISGKMRLYLMMGNQKREMGEFVPGDITGYLPFSRAKTSTGYSMAIGDSEVMIFPYDKTTEMIKTQFELTQALVHIMTNRVRDFTALQQQNEKMLALGKLSAGLTHELNNPASAIVRDSESLLKHLQLEPQSFKSVIAIRMEPEHVDIVTKKLFRVISEKREVNLTLKQQTAKEEELTDLFDEMGIDNSDEIAENFVAFGFENEDVELFRKHVPIQYLSPIFNWINTLLVTDRMVQDIGESAKRIANLVTSVKTYTHMDQGQGKQYADIHIGIKNTLQMLIYKIKKGNITMAKDLDLTLPPVKAMIGELNQVWTNLIDNALDAMEANGKGTLTIKTERDKEFVQVSIIDDGPGIPDEIRSRIFDPFFTTKEMGKGTGLGLETVQRIVKQHNGSIKVRSKPGETAFVVCFPIDG
;
A
#
# COMPACT_ATOMS: atom_id res chain seq x y z
N MET A 1 37.50 -35.05 8.24
CA MET A 1 37.07 -34.28 7.07
C MET A 1 38.07 -34.55 5.95
N GLU A 2 37.59 -34.97 4.77
CA GLU A 2 38.46 -35.03 3.60
C GLU A 2 38.91 -33.60 3.26
N THR A 3 40.23 -33.38 3.30
CA THR A 3 40.79 -32.08 2.93
C THR A 3 40.58 -31.87 1.43
N ILE A 4 39.65 -30.95 1.08
CA ILE A 4 39.38 -30.61 -0.32
C ILE A 4 40.63 -29.89 -0.87
N THR A 5 41.36 -30.56 -1.73
CA THR A 5 42.49 -29.91 -2.44
C THR A 5 41.89 -29.05 -3.55
N VAL A 6 41.91 -27.73 -3.38
CA VAL A 6 41.46 -26.77 -4.42
C VAL A 6 42.45 -26.79 -5.58
N THR A 7 41.96 -27.10 -6.76
CA THR A 7 42.71 -27.14 -8.01
C THR A 7 41.96 -26.34 -9.09
N SER A 8 42.65 -26.03 -10.19
CA SER A 8 41.96 -25.42 -11.38
C SER A 8 40.73 -26.22 -11.80
N LYS A 9 40.80 -27.56 -11.75
CA LYS A 9 39.67 -28.46 -12.07
C LYS A 9 38.49 -28.33 -11.07
N TRP A 10 38.80 -28.09 -9.80
CA TRP A 10 37.75 -27.84 -8.82
C TRP A 10 37.03 -26.48 -9.07
N LEU A 11 37.82 -25.44 -9.33
CA LEU A 11 37.26 -24.11 -9.68
C LEU A 11 36.43 -24.17 -10.96
N LYS A 12 36.83 -24.98 -11.95
CA LYS A 12 36.11 -25.13 -13.21
C LYS A 12 34.71 -25.81 -13.07
N LYS A 13 34.46 -26.49 -11.94
CA LYS A 13 33.14 -27.04 -11.61
C LYS A 13 32.16 -25.97 -11.14
N LEU A 14 32.65 -24.81 -10.71
CA LEU A 14 31.79 -23.69 -10.31
C LEU A 14 31.16 -23.08 -11.56
N GLU A 15 29.82 -22.99 -11.60
CA GLU A 15 29.07 -22.49 -12.75
C GLU A 15 29.57 -21.12 -13.23
N SER A 16 29.96 -20.26 -12.30
CA SER A 16 30.49 -18.92 -12.58
C SER A 16 31.88 -18.87 -13.19
N LEU A 17 32.64 -19.97 -13.10
CA LEU A 17 34.03 -20.06 -13.58
C LEU A 17 34.23 -21.13 -14.66
N LYS A 18 33.18 -21.83 -15.09
CA LYS A 18 33.26 -22.96 -16.02
C LYS A 18 33.90 -22.64 -17.38
N ASP A 19 33.70 -21.42 -17.85
CA ASP A 19 34.18 -20.95 -19.16
C ASP A 19 35.59 -20.33 -19.10
N VAL A 20 36.15 -20.17 -17.89
CA VAL A 20 37.50 -19.60 -17.70
C VAL A 20 38.56 -20.64 -18.12
N PRO A 21 39.59 -20.29 -18.90
CA PRO A 21 40.69 -21.16 -19.26
C PRO A 21 41.39 -21.76 -18.02
N GLU A 22 41.81 -23.02 -18.14
CA GLU A 22 42.38 -23.78 -16.99
C GLU A 22 43.70 -23.21 -16.50
N ASP A 23 44.51 -22.64 -17.38
CA ASP A 23 45.77 -21.96 -17.03
C ASP A 23 45.54 -20.70 -16.19
N GLN A 24 44.47 -19.92 -16.48
CA GLN A 24 44.11 -18.76 -15.66
C GLN A 24 43.55 -19.18 -14.29
N LEU A 25 42.78 -20.25 -14.23
CA LEU A 25 42.31 -20.81 -12.95
C LEU A 25 43.47 -21.35 -12.12
N GLN A 26 44.46 -21.99 -12.78
CA GLN A 26 45.65 -22.45 -12.09
C GLN A 26 46.48 -21.26 -11.56
N TRP A 27 46.68 -20.23 -12.38
CA TRP A 27 47.33 -18.98 -11.94
C TRP A 27 46.63 -18.37 -10.72
N PHE A 28 45.28 -18.40 -10.72
CA PHE A 28 44.45 -17.87 -9.61
C PHE A 28 44.71 -18.68 -8.32
N VAL A 29 44.72 -20.00 -8.38
CA VAL A 29 45.07 -20.88 -7.25
C VAL A 29 46.49 -20.62 -6.75
N ASP A 30 47.49 -20.59 -7.65
CA ASP A 30 48.91 -20.43 -7.30
C ASP A 30 49.19 -19.08 -6.62
N ASN A 31 48.36 -18.08 -6.88
CA ASN A 31 48.46 -16.74 -6.29
C ASN A 31 47.50 -16.51 -5.11
N SER A 32 46.82 -17.55 -4.63
CA SER A 32 45.90 -17.51 -3.50
C SER A 32 46.52 -18.21 -2.27
N TYR A 33 46.00 -17.88 -1.09
CA TYR A 33 46.29 -18.60 0.14
C TYR A 33 45.01 -19.13 0.77
N PHE A 34 45.19 -20.12 1.65
CA PHE A 34 44.07 -20.81 2.31
C PHE A 34 44.05 -20.46 3.79
N ARG A 35 42.81 -20.31 4.32
CA ARG A 35 42.60 -20.03 5.72
C ARG A 35 41.47 -20.90 6.26
N SER A 36 41.71 -21.56 7.40
CA SER A 36 40.68 -22.21 8.19
C SER A 36 40.11 -21.22 9.18
N ILE A 37 38.82 -21.26 9.36
CA ILE A 37 38.04 -20.37 10.23
C ILE A 37 37.18 -21.24 11.13
N PRO A 38 37.50 -21.31 12.43
CA PRO A 38 36.74 -22.06 13.42
C PRO A 38 35.28 -21.59 13.54
N ASP A 39 34.42 -22.45 14.05
CA ASP A 39 33.01 -22.12 14.34
C ASP A 39 32.91 -20.85 15.18
N GLY A 40 32.01 -19.96 14.77
CA GLY A 40 31.76 -18.66 15.43
C GLY A 40 32.80 -17.58 15.20
N GLU A 41 33.94 -17.88 14.54
CA GLU A 41 34.96 -16.86 14.22
C GLU A 41 34.49 -15.98 13.06
N LEU A 42 34.92 -14.70 13.10
CA LEU A 42 34.61 -13.72 12.08
C LEU A 42 35.71 -13.70 11.01
N LEU A 43 35.31 -13.85 9.76
CA LEU A 43 36.22 -13.67 8.60
C LEU A 43 36.55 -12.19 8.40
N PHE A 44 35.56 -11.31 8.55
CA PHE A 44 35.71 -9.85 8.49
C PHE A 44 34.63 -9.11 9.30
N ASN A 45 34.98 -7.88 9.70
CA ASN A 45 34.13 -6.95 10.44
C ASN A 45 33.87 -5.68 9.60
N PRO A 46 32.80 -4.92 9.89
CA PRO A 46 32.60 -3.60 9.28
C PRO A 46 33.80 -2.69 9.49
N GLY A 47 34.17 -1.97 8.43
CA GLY A 47 35.33 -1.06 8.42
C GLY A 47 36.66 -1.73 8.14
N ASN A 48 36.77 -3.06 8.21
CA ASN A 48 38.03 -3.76 7.86
C ASN A 48 38.31 -3.64 6.36
N THR A 49 39.54 -3.45 6.00
CA THR A 49 39.99 -3.51 4.60
C THR A 49 39.73 -4.90 4.02
N MET A 50 39.20 -4.95 2.80
CA MET A 50 38.93 -6.21 2.12
C MET A 50 40.23 -6.99 1.88
N LEU A 51 40.25 -8.27 2.28
CA LEU A 51 41.38 -9.16 2.11
C LEU A 51 41.68 -9.47 0.64
N GLY A 52 40.64 -9.47 -0.19
CA GLY A 52 40.70 -9.83 -1.60
C GLY A 52 39.45 -10.59 -2.03
N THR A 53 39.54 -11.34 -3.14
CA THR A 53 38.48 -12.26 -3.58
C THR A 53 38.50 -13.51 -2.72
N ILE A 54 37.36 -13.91 -2.18
CA ILE A 54 37.23 -15.02 -1.23
C ILE A 54 36.29 -16.07 -1.84
N ILE A 55 36.74 -17.33 -1.84
CA ILE A 55 35.92 -18.49 -2.25
C ILE A 55 35.76 -19.41 -1.05
N LEU A 56 34.51 -19.73 -0.69
CA LEU A 56 34.26 -20.73 0.36
C LEU A 56 34.47 -22.13 -0.20
N ILE A 57 35.37 -22.90 0.46
CA ILE A 57 35.74 -24.26 0.04
C ILE A 57 34.89 -25.29 0.78
N SER A 58 34.76 -25.15 2.10
CA SER A 58 33.98 -26.03 2.96
C SER A 58 33.37 -25.26 4.12
N GLY A 59 32.37 -25.83 4.77
CA GLY A 59 31.61 -25.19 5.86
C GLY A 59 30.53 -24.28 5.38
N LYS A 60 30.13 -23.33 6.21
CA LYS A 60 29.12 -22.27 5.91
C LYS A 60 29.55 -20.98 6.56
N MET A 61 29.18 -19.86 5.92
CA MET A 61 29.40 -18.55 6.50
C MET A 61 28.13 -17.72 6.44
N ARG A 62 27.81 -17.02 7.52
CA ARG A 62 26.64 -16.16 7.61
C ARG A 62 27.03 -14.69 7.55
N LEU A 63 26.37 -13.95 6.67
CA LEU A 63 26.59 -12.53 6.48
C LEU A 63 25.55 -11.72 7.26
N TYR A 64 26.03 -10.76 8.06
CA TYR A 64 25.21 -9.80 8.79
C TYR A 64 25.58 -8.36 8.40
N LEU A 65 24.57 -7.51 8.27
CA LEU A 65 24.74 -6.05 8.25
C LEU A 65 24.32 -5.46 9.59
N MET A 66 25.03 -4.40 10.02
CA MET A 66 24.57 -3.57 11.14
C MET A 66 23.62 -2.50 10.62
N MET A 67 22.39 -2.52 11.12
CA MET A 67 21.41 -1.46 10.93
C MET A 67 21.17 -0.79 12.28
N GLY A 68 21.87 0.33 12.52
CA GLY A 68 21.96 0.90 13.87
C GLY A 68 22.63 -0.08 14.83
N ASN A 69 21.95 -0.46 15.93
CA ASN A 69 22.47 -1.39 16.94
C ASN A 69 22.01 -2.86 16.75
N GLN A 70 21.31 -3.17 15.65
CA GLN A 70 20.80 -4.53 15.39
C GLN A 70 21.56 -5.20 14.24
N LYS A 71 21.92 -6.48 14.45
CA LYS A 71 22.45 -7.36 13.41
C LYS A 71 21.31 -7.86 12.54
N ARG A 72 21.32 -7.56 11.26
CA ARG A 72 20.38 -8.10 10.28
C ARG A 72 21.08 -9.14 9.43
N GLU A 73 20.57 -10.36 9.43
CA GLU A 73 21.04 -11.42 8.57
C GLU A 73 20.71 -11.09 7.10
N MET A 74 21.72 -11.24 6.24
CA MET A 74 21.62 -10.96 4.80
C MET A 74 21.63 -12.22 3.95
N GLY A 75 22.13 -13.32 4.49
CA GLY A 75 22.19 -14.61 3.82
C GLY A 75 23.34 -15.47 4.29
N GLU A 76 23.40 -16.68 3.73
CA GLU A 76 24.47 -17.64 3.98
C GLU A 76 25.31 -17.84 2.70
N PHE A 77 26.61 -18.00 2.87
CA PHE A 77 27.50 -18.48 1.83
C PHE A 77 27.71 -19.98 2.00
N VAL A 78 27.67 -20.69 0.89
CA VAL A 78 27.88 -22.13 0.79
C VAL A 78 29.13 -22.44 -0.02
N PRO A 79 29.70 -23.66 0.04
CA PRO A 79 30.87 -24.03 -0.74
C PRO A 79 30.71 -23.75 -2.24
N GLY A 80 31.67 -23.05 -2.80
CA GLY A 80 31.65 -22.57 -4.19
C GLY A 80 31.24 -21.12 -4.36
N ASP A 81 30.69 -20.49 -3.33
CA ASP A 81 30.35 -19.07 -3.39
C ASP A 81 31.57 -18.18 -3.38
N ILE A 82 31.54 -17.16 -4.22
CA ILE A 82 32.63 -16.19 -4.40
C ILE A 82 32.20 -14.85 -3.81
N THR A 83 33.02 -14.31 -2.88
CA THR A 83 32.71 -13.06 -2.15
C THR A 83 33.97 -12.20 -1.99
N GLY A 84 33.94 -11.22 -1.09
CA GLY A 84 35.05 -10.30 -0.85
C GLY A 84 35.16 -9.22 -1.92
N TYR A 85 36.39 -8.77 -2.17
CA TYR A 85 36.67 -7.77 -3.20
C TYR A 85 36.65 -8.41 -4.60
N LEU A 86 35.92 -7.82 -5.51
CA LEU A 86 35.87 -8.24 -6.92
C LEU A 86 36.41 -7.12 -7.81
N PRO A 87 36.95 -7.45 -9.02
CA PRO A 87 37.52 -6.48 -9.93
C PRO A 87 36.58 -5.29 -10.21
N PHE A 88 37.12 -4.09 -10.21
CA PHE A 88 36.41 -2.81 -10.39
C PHE A 88 35.40 -2.46 -9.31
N SER A 89 35.32 -3.20 -8.20
CA SER A 89 34.49 -2.83 -7.05
C SER A 89 34.99 -1.51 -6.43
N ARG A 90 34.04 -0.63 -6.06
CA ARG A 90 34.33 0.60 -5.31
C ARG A 90 34.47 0.35 -3.80
N ALA A 91 33.96 -0.76 -3.30
CA ALA A 91 34.00 -1.12 -1.88
C ALA A 91 35.39 -1.59 -1.49
N LYS A 92 36.18 -0.76 -0.80
CA LYS A 92 37.50 -1.09 -0.27
C LYS A 92 37.46 -1.62 1.15
N THR A 93 36.35 -1.40 1.86
CA THR A 93 36.13 -1.84 3.24
C THR A 93 34.86 -2.68 3.32
N SER A 94 34.82 -3.60 4.27
CA SER A 94 33.60 -4.37 4.55
C SER A 94 32.52 -3.49 5.19
N THR A 95 31.28 -3.67 4.77
CA THR A 95 30.10 -3.02 5.38
C THR A 95 29.34 -3.95 6.34
N GLY A 96 29.73 -5.23 6.41
CA GLY A 96 29.07 -6.24 7.22
C GLY A 96 30.04 -7.15 7.98
N TYR A 97 29.45 -8.06 8.74
CA TYR A 97 30.16 -9.16 9.41
C TYR A 97 29.98 -10.44 8.60
N SER A 98 31.02 -11.26 8.52
CA SER A 98 30.91 -12.64 8.02
C SER A 98 31.40 -13.58 9.11
N MET A 99 30.55 -14.49 9.58
CA MET A 99 30.84 -15.42 10.69
C MET A 99 30.73 -16.86 10.21
N ALA A 100 31.67 -17.69 10.60
CA ALA A 100 31.62 -19.12 10.30
C ALA A 100 30.50 -19.82 11.10
N ILE A 101 29.80 -20.75 10.44
CA ILE A 101 28.84 -21.69 11.03
C ILE A 101 29.42 -23.09 10.83
N GLY A 102 30.00 -23.63 11.90
CA GLY A 102 30.89 -24.77 11.83
C GLY A 102 32.26 -24.39 11.24
N ASP A 103 33.21 -25.29 11.40
CA ASP A 103 34.55 -25.09 10.86
C ASP A 103 34.49 -24.91 9.35
N SER A 104 35.07 -23.83 8.86
CA SER A 104 35.01 -23.42 7.46
C SER A 104 36.39 -23.19 6.87
N GLU A 105 36.56 -23.52 5.60
CA GLU A 105 37.79 -23.25 4.86
C GLU A 105 37.51 -22.31 3.69
N VAL A 106 38.41 -21.31 3.51
CA VAL A 106 38.30 -20.33 2.44
C VAL A 106 39.62 -20.24 1.66
N MET A 107 39.52 -20.03 0.36
CA MET A 107 40.61 -19.59 -0.51
C MET A 107 40.52 -18.09 -0.64
N ILE A 108 41.64 -17.38 -0.46
CA ILE A 108 41.70 -15.92 -0.52
C ILE A 108 42.72 -15.52 -1.58
N PHE A 109 42.24 -14.86 -2.64
CA PHE A 109 43.11 -14.21 -3.62
C PHE A 109 43.36 -12.78 -3.17
N PRO A 110 44.62 -12.40 -2.89
CA PRO A 110 44.98 -11.15 -2.25
C PRO A 110 44.55 -9.91 -3.06
N TYR A 111 44.12 -8.86 -2.34
CA TYR A 111 43.68 -7.59 -2.92
C TYR A 111 44.77 -6.94 -3.79
N ASP A 112 46.04 -6.96 -3.35
CA ASP A 112 47.19 -6.35 -4.03
C ASP A 112 47.49 -6.98 -5.39
N LYS A 113 47.18 -8.26 -5.60
CA LYS A 113 47.33 -8.97 -6.87
C LYS A 113 46.20 -8.74 -7.86
N THR A 114 45.12 -8.09 -7.45
CA THR A 114 43.95 -7.86 -8.34
C THR A 114 44.31 -7.03 -9.58
N THR A 115 45.22 -6.05 -9.44
CA THR A 115 45.67 -5.23 -10.57
C THR A 115 46.44 -6.04 -11.61
N GLU A 116 47.25 -7.00 -11.18
CA GLU A 116 47.95 -7.91 -12.06
C GLU A 116 46.98 -8.84 -12.78
N MET A 117 46.03 -9.45 -12.05
CA MET A 117 44.96 -10.27 -12.61
C MET A 117 44.18 -9.55 -13.72
N ILE A 118 43.75 -8.32 -13.47
CA ILE A 118 43.02 -7.51 -14.46
C ILE A 118 43.82 -7.30 -15.76
N LYS A 119 45.12 -7.19 -15.65
CA LYS A 119 46.00 -6.95 -16.81
C LYS A 119 46.35 -8.23 -17.58
N THR A 120 46.41 -9.37 -16.90
CA THR A 120 46.98 -10.60 -17.46
C THR A 120 46.00 -11.75 -17.61
N GLN A 121 44.88 -11.74 -16.86
CA GLN A 121 43.91 -12.86 -16.80
C GLN A 121 42.53 -12.35 -17.23
N PHE A 122 42.32 -12.23 -18.55
CA PHE A 122 41.15 -11.55 -19.10
C PHE A 122 39.84 -12.28 -18.78
N GLU A 123 39.74 -13.59 -19.11
CA GLU A 123 38.51 -14.36 -18.95
C GLU A 123 38.15 -14.55 -17.48
N LEU A 124 39.16 -14.75 -16.61
CA LEU A 124 38.97 -14.79 -15.16
C LEU A 124 38.43 -13.46 -14.64
N THR A 125 38.98 -12.34 -15.08
CA THR A 125 38.52 -11.00 -14.71
C THR A 125 37.08 -10.78 -15.16
N GLN A 126 36.74 -11.16 -16.39
CA GLN A 126 35.40 -11.07 -16.94
C GLN A 126 34.39 -11.88 -16.11
N ALA A 127 34.72 -13.12 -15.75
CA ALA A 127 33.88 -13.98 -14.92
C ALA A 127 33.61 -13.35 -13.54
N LEU A 128 34.66 -12.82 -12.89
CA LEU A 128 34.50 -12.14 -11.58
C LEU A 128 33.67 -10.84 -11.67
N VAL A 129 33.78 -10.12 -12.78
CA VAL A 129 32.91 -8.92 -13.03
C VAL A 129 31.44 -9.34 -13.24
N HIS A 130 31.19 -10.43 -13.95
CA HIS A 130 29.85 -10.97 -14.09
C HIS A 130 29.25 -11.38 -12.74
N ILE A 131 30.03 -12.02 -11.87
CA ILE A 131 29.62 -12.35 -10.49
C ILE A 131 29.24 -11.09 -9.73
N MET A 132 30.06 -10.04 -9.80
CA MET A 132 29.79 -8.76 -9.16
C MET A 132 28.46 -8.14 -9.67
N THR A 133 28.28 -8.13 -10.97
CA THR A 133 27.07 -7.55 -11.60
C THR A 133 25.81 -8.32 -11.21
N ASN A 134 25.87 -9.66 -11.21
CA ASN A 134 24.77 -10.49 -10.78
C ASN A 134 24.43 -10.26 -9.29
N ARG A 135 25.46 -10.21 -8.43
CA ARG A 135 25.28 -9.91 -7.00
C ARG A 135 24.61 -8.57 -6.76
N VAL A 136 25.02 -7.52 -7.47
CA VAL A 136 24.38 -6.19 -7.36
C VAL A 136 22.91 -6.28 -7.79
N ARG A 137 22.63 -6.99 -8.87
CA ARG A 137 21.26 -7.18 -9.37
C ARG A 137 20.40 -7.94 -8.35
N ASP A 138 20.89 -9.07 -7.85
CA ASP A 138 20.16 -9.91 -6.89
C ASP A 138 19.92 -9.17 -5.56
N PHE A 139 20.94 -8.46 -5.07
CA PHE A 139 20.82 -7.63 -3.87
C PHE A 139 19.79 -6.53 -4.04
N THR A 140 19.80 -5.84 -5.19
CA THR A 140 18.83 -4.79 -5.48
C THR A 140 17.40 -5.36 -5.56
N ALA A 141 17.22 -6.52 -6.20
CA ALA A 141 15.93 -7.20 -6.30
C ALA A 141 15.41 -7.62 -4.92
N LEU A 142 16.27 -8.22 -4.08
CA LEU A 142 15.93 -8.62 -2.72
C LEU A 142 15.57 -7.41 -1.84
N GLN A 143 16.33 -6.32 -1.98
CA GLN A 143 16.05 -5.08 -1.26
C GLN A 143 14.67 -4.51 -1.66
N GLN A 144 14.36 -4.44 -2.95
CA GLN A 144 13.06 -4.02 -3.44
C GLN A 144 11.92 -4.89 -2.90
N GLN A 145 12.10 -6.20 -2.90
CA GLN A 145 11.11 -7.14 -2.36
C GLN A 145 10.90 -6.93 -0.85
N ASN A 146 11.97 -6.74 -0.09
CA ASN A 146 11.88 -6.46 1.34
C ASN A 146 11.19 -5.12 1.64
N GLU A 147 11.46 -4.07 0.87
CA GLU A 147 10.80 -2.77 1.01
C GLU A 147 9.29 -2.88 0.75
N LYS A 148 8.89 -3.63 -0.29
CA LYS A 148 7.48 -3.92 -0.58
C LYS A 148 6.81 -4.67 0.56
N MET A 149 7.48 -5.69 1.11
CA MET A 149 6.95 -6.48 2.23
C MET A 149 6.80 -5.64 3.50
N LEU A 150 7.74 -4.74 3.78
CA LEU A 150 7.66 -3.81 4.91
C LEU A 150 6.54 -2.78 4.74
N ALA A 151 6.38 -2.23 3.52
CA ALA A 151 5.27 -1.33 3.20
C ALA A 151 3.92 -2.04 3.37
N LEU A 152 3.79 -3.27 2.85
CA LEU A 152 2.58 -4.09 3.02
C LEU A 152 2.34 -4.45 4.49
N GLY A 153 3.38 -4.78 5.25
CA GLY A 153 3.28 -5.06 6.69
C GLY A 153 2.77 -3.87 7.50
N LYS A 154 3.25 -2.65 7.21
CA LYS A 154 2.75 -1.42 7.83
C LYS A 154 1.29 -1.13 7.51
N LEU A 155 0.88 -1.41 6.27
CA LEU A 155 -0.50 -1.24 5.82
C LEU A 155 -1.43 -2.34 6.33
N SER A 156 -0.91 -3.53 6.63
CA SER A 156 -1.70 -4.72 6.98
C SER A 156 -2.60 -4.52 8.20
N ALA A 157 -2.11 -3.88 9.26
CA ALA A 157 -2.90 -3.60 10.45
C ALA A 157 -4.08 -2.66 10.16
N GLY A 158 -3.84 -1.59 9.40
CA GLY A 158 -4.88 -0.66 8.97
C GLY A 158 -5.89 -1.29 8.02
N LEU A 159 -5.41 -2.09 7.06
CA LEU A 159 -6.25 -2.83 6.11
C LEU A 159 -7.15 -3.85 6.81
N THR A 160 -6.64 -4.56 7.82
CA THR A 160 -7.44 -5.50 8.61
C THR A 160 -8.59 -4.78 9.32
N HIS A 161 -8.33 -3.61 9.91
CA HIS A 161 -9.36 -2.78 10.52
C HIS A 161 -10.40 -2.28 9.50
N GLU A 162 -9.96 -1.77 8.37
CA GLU A 162 -10.85 -1.25 7.32
C GLU A 162 -11.62 -2.35 6.56
N LEU A 163 -11.15 -3.60 6.58
CA LEU A 163 -11.90 -4.76 6.07
C LEU A 163 -12.91 -5.28 7.09
N ASN A 164 -12.52 -5.34 8.37
CA ASN A 164 -13.39 -5.84 9.43
C ASN A 164 -14.61 -4.92 9.67
N ASN A 165 -14.45 -3.60 9.51
CA ASN A 165 -15.55 -2.65 9.69
C ASN A 165 -16.74 -2.94 8.77
N PRO A 166 -16.61 -2.93 7.43
CA PRO A 166 -17.73 -3.25 6.53
C PRO A 166 -18.18 -4.71 6.64
N ALA A 167 -17.25 -5.66 6.93
CA ALA A 167 -17.62 -7.06 7.12
C ALA A 167 -18.55 -7.23 8.35
N SER A 168 -18.21 -6.57 9.47
CA SER A 168 -19.06 -6.58 10.67
C SER A 168 -20.41 -5.87 10.44
N ALA A 169 -20.43 -4.81 9.61
CA ALA A 169 -21.67 -4.16 9.21
C ALA A 169 -22.57 -5.11 8.40
N ILE A 170 -21.99 -5.80 7.38
CA ILE A 170 -22.74 -6.79 6.59
C ILE A 170 -23.37 -7.87 7.48
N VAL A 171 -22.60 -8.43 8.43
CA VAL A 171 -23.11 -9.47 9.32
C VAL A 171 -24.28 -8.94 10.15
N ARG A 172 -24.11 -7.79 10.81
CA ARG A 172 -25.16 -7.17 11.64
C ARG A 172 -26.40 -6.85 10.82
N ASP A 173 -26.23 -6.23 9.64
CA ASP A 173 -27.36 -5.80 8.81
C ASP A 173 -28.07 -7.01 8.20
N SER A 174 -27.33 -8.10 7.89
CA SER A 174 -27.92 -9.37 7.45
C SER A 174 -28.72 -10.05 8.57
N GLU A 175 -28.22 -10.05 9.82
CA GLU A 175 -28.96 -10.57 10.97
C GLU A 175 -30.22 -9.75 11.27
N SER A 176 -30.13 -8.43 11.15
CA SER A 176 -31.25 -7.51 11.32
C SER A 176 -32.29 -7.73 10.23
N LEU A 177 -31.85 -7.86 8.96
CA LEU A 177 -32.73 -8.18 7.84
C LEU A 177 -33.46 -9.50 8.02
N LEU A 178 -32.75 -10.55 8.49
CA LEU A 178 -33.36 -11.84 8.76
C LEU A 178 -34.47 -11.74 9.83
N LYS A 179 -34.22 -11.01 10.92
CA LYS A 179 -35.23 -10.77 11.97
C LYS A 179 -36.40 -9.97 11.42
N HIS A 180 -36.13 -8.93 10.64
CA HIS A 180 -37.17 -8.09 10.03
C HIS A 180 -38.11 -8.92 9.14
N LEU A 181 -37.55 -9.76 8.28
CA LEU A 181 -38.32 -10.65 7.41
C LEU A 181 -39.15 -11.71 8.18
N GLN A 182 -38.69 -12.11 9.37
CA GLN A 182 -39.46 -13.05 10.22
C GLN A 182 -40.73 -12.41 10.84
N LEU A 183 -40.74 -11.09 10.98
CA LEU A 183 -41.91 -10.33 11.50
C LEU A 183 -42.95 -10.00 10.40
N GLU A 184 -42.59 -10.15 9.12
CA GLU A 184 -43.47 -9.83 7.96
C GLU A 184 -44.79 -10.60 7.88
N PRO A 185 -44.96 -11.84 8.35
CA PRO A 185 -46.23 -12.57 8.23
C PRO A 185 -47.44 -11.82 8.82
N GLN A 186 -47.25 -10.96 9.82
CA GLN A 186 -48.32 -10.19 10.43
C GLN A 186 -48.72 -9.00 9.55
N SER A 187 -47.73 -8.25 9.04
CA SER A 187 -47.96 -7.14 8.11
C SER A 187 -48.60 -7.64 6.81
N PHE A 188 -48.17 -8.77 6.28
CA PHE A 188 -48.76 -9.39 5.11
C PHE A 188 -50.22 -9.79 5.31
N LYS A 189 -50.54 -10.37 6.50
CA LYS A 189 -51.93 -10.72 6.83
C LYS A 189 -52.86 -9.52 6.86
N SER A 190 -52.42 -8.39 7.41
CA SER A 190 -53.21 -7.16 7.45
C SER A 190 -53.44 -6.56 6.07
N VAL A 191 -52.41 -6.64 5.18
CA VAL A 191 -52.51 -6.14 3.79
C VAL A 191 -53.40 -7.03 2.93
N ILE A 192 -53.32 -8.35 3.05
CA ILE A 192 -54.23 -9.27 2.30
C ILE A 192 -55.71 -9.06 2.65
N ALA A 193 -56.02 -8.60 3.84
CA ALA A 193 -57.38 -8.31 4.27
C ALA A 193 -57.96 -7.02 3.66
N ILE A 194 -57.13 -6.19 3.01
CA ILE A 194 -57.52 -4.91 2.41
C ILE A 194 -58.33 -5.15 1.15
N ARG A 195 -59.47 -4.46 1.05
CA ARG A 195 -60.29 -4.41 -0.17
C ARG A 195 -60.30 -3.02 -0.72
N MET A 196 -59.65 -2.83 -1.86
CA MET A 196 -59.58 -1.55 -2.60
C MET A 196 -59.90 -1.80 -4.07
N GLU A 197 -60.42 -0.74 -4.72
CA GLU A 197 -60.61 -0.76 -6.18
C GLU A 197 -59.25 -0.82 -6.89
N PRO A 198 -59.10 -1.61 -7.98
CA PRO A 198 -57.85 -1.80 -8.69
C PRO A 198 -57.14 -0.50 -9.09
N GLU A 199 -57.90 0.53 -9.48
CA GLU A 199 -57.38 1.82 -9.88
C GLU A 199 -56.68 2.54 -8.74
N HIS A 200 -57.19 2.47 -7.52
CA HIS A 200 -56.57 3.05 -6.32
C HIS A 200 -55.30 2.29 -5.92
N VAL A 201 -55.29 0.97 -6.03
CA VAL A 201 -54.11 0.14 -5.82
C VAL A 201 -53.00 0.53 -6.78
N ASP A 202 -53.29 0.71 -8.07
CA ASP A 202 -52.33 1.13 -9.08
C ASP A 202 -51.71 2.50 -8.78
N ILE A 203 -52.50 3.47 -8.31
CA ILE A 203 -52.01 4.79 -7.95
C ILE A 203 -51.02 4.71 -6.77
N VAL A 204 -51.39 4.01 -5.71
CA VAL A 204 -50.55 3.80 -4.51
C VAL A 204 -49.26 3.10 -4.87
N THR A 205 -49.36 2.01 -5.62
CA THR A 205 -48.22 1.19 -6.04
C THR A 205 -47.24 1.96 -6.94
N LYS A 206 -47.77 2.68 -7.95
CA LYS A 206 -46.94 3.53 -8.82
C LYS A 206 -46.18 4.59 -8.04
N LYS A 207 -46.84 5.22 -7.08
CA LYS A 207 -46.17 6.24 -6.25
C LYS A 207 -45.08 5.64 -5.40
N LEU A 208 -45.33 4.53 -4.71
CA LEU A 208 -44.38 3.84 -3.87
C LEU A 208 -43.13 3.41 -4.67
N PHE A 209 -43.35 2.71 -5.79
CA PHE A 209 -42.21 2.25 -6.62
C PHE A 209 -41.44 3.42 -7.25
N ARG A 210 -42.10 4.54 -7.52
CA ARG A 210 -41.43 5.74 -7.98
C ARG A 210 -40.48 6.29 -6.91
N VAL A 211 -40.91 6.42 -5.66
CA VAL A 211 -40.10 6.91 -4.55
C VAL A 211 -38.89 5.99 -4.33
N ILE A 212 -39.11 4.67 -4.31
CA ILE A 212 -38.01 3.69 -4.12
C ILE A 212 -37.00 3.73 -5.28
N SER A 213 -37.47 3.88 -6.54
CA SER A 213 -36.60 3.81 -7.73
C SER A 213 -35.89 5.13 -8.04
N GLU A 214 -36.51 6.29 -7.79
CA GLU A 214 -35.93 7.59 -8.13
C GLU A 214 -34.85 8.05 -7.14
N LYS A 215 -34.70 7.40 -5.97
CA LYS A 215 -33.69 7.72 -4.93
C LYS A 215 -33.45 9.21 -4.84
N ARG A 216 -34.39 9.96 -4.36
CA ARG A 216 -34.21 11.40 -4.15
C ARG A 216 -33.07 11.60 -3.16
N GLU A 217 -31.98 12.26 -3.59
CA GLU A 217 -30.95 12.72 -2.64
C GLU A 217 -31.59 13.73 -1.69
N VAL A 218 -31.90 13.29 -0.49
CA VAL A 218 -32.46 14.13 0.55
C VAL A 218 -31.31 14.88 1.23
N ASN A 219 -30.92 16.02 0.66
CA ASN A 219 -29.89 16.90 1.21
C ASN A 219 -30.51 17.87 2.25
N LEU A 220 -31.02 17.33 3.35
CA LEU A 220 -31.53 18.12 4.47
C LEU A 220 -30.46 18.31 5.53
N THR A 221 -30.42 19.48 6.14
CA THR A 221 -29.72 19.67 7.40
C THR A 221 -30.46 18.92 8.52
N LEU A 222 -29.73 18.51 9.58
CA LEU A 222 -30.33 17.80 10.71
C LEU A 222 -31.57 18.52 11.25
N LYS A 223 -31.52 19.85 11.39
CA LYS A 223 -32.65 20.66 11.84
C LYS A 223 -33.88 20.59 10.90
N GLN A 224 -33.64 20.57 9.58
CA GLN A 224 -34.70 20.44 8.58
C GLN A 224 -35.30 19.03 8.56
N GLN A 225 -34.47 18.03 8.77
CA GLN A 225 -34.90 16.65 8.85
C GLN A 225 -35.79 16.44 10.06
N THR A 226 -35.35 16.84 11.27
CA THR A 226 -36.15 16.72 12.50
C THR A 226 -37.49 17.47 12.39
N ALA A 227 -37.49 18.69 11.81
CA ALA A 227 -38.73 19.45 11.64
C ALA A 227 -39.73 18.74 10.70
N LYS A 228 -39.24 18.08 9.63
CA LYS A 228 -40.14 17.31 8.73
C LYS A 228 -40.61 16.01 9.37
N GLU A 229 -39.77 15.36 10.16
CA GLU A 229 -40.15 14.17 10.93
C GLU A 229 -41.26 14.49 11.92
N GLU A 230 -41.12 15.57 12.68
CA GLU A 230 -42.16 16.06 13.62
C GLU A 230 -43.46 16.39 12.88
N GLU A 231 -43.42 17.11 11.75
CA GLU A 231 -44.59 17.47 10.95
C GLU A 231 -45.33 16.22 10.42
N LEU A 232 -44.60 15.21 9.92
CA LEU A 232 -45.21 13.97 9.45
C LEU A 232 -45.75 13.11 10.59
N THR A 233 -45.05 13.08 11.75
CA THR A 233 -45.51 12.35 12.92
C THR A 233 -46.88 12.91 13.40
N ASP A 234 -46.99 14.24 13.53
CA ASP A 234 -48.23 14.89 13.92
C ASP A 234 -49.38 14.54 12.93
N LEU A 235 -49.09 14.57 11.61
CA LEU A 235 -50.06 14.21 10.58
C LEU A 235 -50.49 12.74 10.65
N PHE A 236 -49.56 11.82 10.94
CA PHE A 236 -49.85 10.39 11.09
C PHE A 236 -50.64 10.10 12.36
N ASP A 237 -50.36 10.80 13.46
CA ASP A 237 -51.13 10.69 14.70
C ASP A 237 -52.58 11.17 14.52
N GLU A 238 -52.78 12.28 13.80
CA GLU A 238 -54.14 12.76 13.44
C GLU A 238 -54.91 11.73 12.57
N MET A 239 -54.20 10.96 11.73
CA MET A 239 -54.79 9.90 10.91
C MET A 239 -54.98 8.59 11.66
N GLY A 240 -54.53 8.47 12.90
CA GLY A 240 -54.55 7.24 13.72
C GLY A 240 -53.69 6.13 13.18
N ILE A 241 -52.50 6.48 12.68
CA ILE A 241 -51.51 5.53 12.17
C ILE A 241 -50.66 5.05 13.31
N ASP A 242 -50.55 3.73 13.48
CA ASP A 242 -49.67 3.11 14.47
C ASP A 242 -48.22 3.25 14.06
N ASN A 243 -47.29 3.40 15.02
CA ASN A 243 -45.85 3.59 14.80
C ASN A 243 -45.48 4.86 13.98
N SER A 244 -46.25 5.94 14.20
CA SER A 244 -46.11 7.22 13.46
C SER A 244 -44.70 7.76 13.44
N ASP A 245 -43.96 7.75 14.56
CA ASP A 245 -42.56 8.22 14.67
C ASP A 245 -41.61 7.45 13.74
N GLU A 246 -41.68 6.12 13.79
CA GLU A 246 -40.79 5.27 12.95
C GLU A 246 -41.10 5.41 11.46
N ILE A 247 -42.41 5.50 11.12
CA ILE A 247 -42.84 5.67 9.74
C ILE A 247 -42.44 7.05 9.22
N ALA A 248 -42.57 8.11 10.01
CA ALA A 248 -42.17 9.47 9.64
C ALA A 248 -40.66 9.56 9.38
N GLU A 249 -39.83 9.00 10.27
CA GLU A 249 -38.38 8.94 10.08
C GLU A 249 -38.02 8.30 8.73
N ASN A 250 -38.55 7.10 8.45
CA ASN A 250 -38.24 6.40 7.21
C ASN A 250 -38.82 7.10 5.98
N PHE A 251 -40.03 7.69 6.05
CA PHE A 251 -40.61 8.42 4.94
C PHE A 251 -39.79 9.65 4.59
N VAL A 252 -39.35 10.44 5.57
CA VAL A 252 -38.43 11.58 5.35
C VAL A 252 -37.13 11.13 4.76
N ALA A 253 -36.52 10.04 5.28
CA ALA A 253 -35.26 9.50 4.78
C ALA A 253 -35.35 9.07 3.30
N PHE A 254 -36.48 8.56 2.85
CA PHE A 254 -36.76 8.19 1.46
C PHE A 254 -37.31 9.33 0.59
N GLY A 255 -37.49 10.54 1.16
CA GLY A 255 -37.91 11.72 0.42
C GLY A 255 -39.39 11.78 0.12
N PHE A 256 -40.24 11.16 0.97
CA PHE A 256 -41.67 11.42 0.96
C PHE A 256 -41.95 12.83 1.45
N GLU A 257 -42.96 13.47 0.83
CA GLU A 257 -43.42 14.80 1.18
C GLU A 257 -44.89 14.73 1.62
N ASN A 258 -45.38 15.78 2.28
CA ASN A 258 -46.77 15.85 2.73
C ASN A 258 -47.78 15.63 1.59
N GLU A 259 -47.46 16.11 0.37
CA GLU A 259 -48.28 15.89 -0.83
C GLU A 259 -48.42 14.39 -1.16
N ASP A 260 -47.39 13.60 -0.88
CA ASP A 260 -47.42 12.17 -1.11
C ASP A 260 -48.32 11.48 -0.10
N VAL A 261 -48.26 11.90 1.15
CA VAL A 261 -49.15 11.40 2.22
C VAL A 261 -50.61 11.74 1.93
N GLU A 262 -50.91 12.98 1.49
CA GLU A 262 -52.25 13.39 1.09
C GLU A 262 -52.75 12.61 -0.13
N LEU A 263 -51.89 12.23 -1.07
CA LEU A 263 -52.28 11.34 -2.16
C LEU A 263 -52.72 9.97 -1.64
N PHE A 264 -52.02 9.40 -0.68
CA PHE A 264 -52.43 8.13 -0.04
C PHE A 264 -53.78 8.31 0.69
N ARG A 265 -53.94 9.38 1.46
CA ARG A 265 -55.16 9.69 2.18
C ARG A 265 -56.39 9.80 1.26
N LYS A 266 -56.19 10.32 0.05
CA LYS A 266 -57.28 10.49 -0.94
C LYS A 266 -57.72 9.16 -1.57
N HIS A 267 -56.77 8.22 -1.76
CA HIS A 267 -57.02 6.99 -2.51
C HIS A 267 -57.18 5.76 -1.64
N VAL A 268 -56.79 5.82 -0.36
CA VAL A 268 -56.88 4.72 0.60
C VAL A 268 -57.97 5.01 1.62
N PRO A 269 -58.94 4.11 1.84
CA PRO A 269 -59.92 4.24 2.91
C PRO A 269 -59.20 4.36 4.28
N ILE A 270 -59.71 5.26 5.13
CA ILE A 270 -59.04 5.65 6.40
C ILE A 270 -58.67 4.44 7.26
N GLN A 271 -59.52 3.42 7.31
CA GLN A 271 -59.33 2.17 8.06
C GLN A 271 -58.15 1.31 7.56
N TYR A 272 -57.64 1.58 6.36
CA TYR A 272 -56.52 0.82 5.74
C TYR A 272 -55.25 1.65 5.67
N LEU A 273 -55.24 2.92 6.07
CA LEU A 273 -54.06 3.77 6.02
C LEU A 273 -52.96 3.24 6.94
N SER A 274 -53.25 2.92 8.23
CA SER A 274 -52.25 2.40 9.17
C SER A 274 -51.64 1.08 8.69
N PRO A 275 -52.40 0.04 8.28
CA PRO A 275 -51.82 -1.17 7.71
C PRO A 275 -50.95 -0.94 6.46
N ILE A 276 -51.38 -0.02 5.55
CA ILE A 276 -50.63 0.25 4.32
C ILE A 276 -49.32 0.99 4.64
N PHE A 277 -49.34 1.99 5.51
CA PHE A 277 -48.15 2.76 5.87
C PHE A 277 -47.15 1.91 6.63
N ASN A 278 -47.60 1.03 7.53
CA ASN A 278 -46.72 0.06 8.19
C ASN A 278 -46.12 -0.94 7.19
N TRP A 279 -46.87 -1.39 6.18
CA TRP A 279 -46.34 -2.24 5.11
C TRP A 279 -45.32 -1.50 4.24
N ILE A 280 -45.61 -0.24 3.87
CA ILE A 280 -44.65 0.61 3.14
C ILE A 280 -43.36 0.77 3.97
N ASN A 281 -43.49 1.10 5.26
CA ASN A 281 -42.35 1.21 6.18
C ASN A 281 -41.48 -0.08 6.18
N THR A 282 -42.13 -1.23 6.28
CA THR A 282 -41.43 -2.53 6.21
C THR A 282 -40.62 -2.69 4.92
N LEU A 283 -41.18 -2.30 3.76
CA LEU A 283 -40.50 -2.34 2.47
C LEU A 283 -39.30 -1.37 2.43
N LEU A 284 -39.47 -0.13 2.91
CA LEU A 284 -38.44 0.89 2.95
C LEU A 284 -37.27 0.47 3.84
N VAL A 285 -37.57 -0.06 5.03
CA VAL A 285 -36.57 -0.60 5.95
C VAL A 285 -35.81 -1.78 5.32
N THR A 286 -36.53 -2.69 4.64
CA THR A 286 -35.88 -3.80 3.90
C THR A 286 -34.96 -3.29 2.81
N ASP A 287 -35.38 -2.34 1.97
CA ASP A 287 -34.57 -1.76 0.90
C ASP A 287 -33.32 -1.08 1.46
N ARG A 288 -33.44 -0.33 2.55
CA ARG A 288 -32.31 0.31 3.25
C ARG A 288 -31.28 -0.73 3.72
N MET A 289 -31.72 -1.79 4.39
CA MET A 289 -30.81 -2.84 4.87
C MET A 289 -30.06 -3.52 3.72
N VAL A 290 -30.74 -3.81 2.61
CA VAL A 290 -30.11 -4.39 1.42
C VAL A 290 -29.10 -3.43 0.79
N GLN A 291 -29.40 -2.13 0.75
CA GLN A 291 -28.46 -1.11 0.26
C GLN A 291 -27.23 -1.00 1.13
N ASP A 292 -27.37 -0.96 2.46
CA ASP A 292 -26.27 -0.88 3.43
C ASP A 292 -25.32 -2.10 3.30
N ILE A 293 -25.90 -3.29 3.13
CA ILE A 293 -25.13 -4.52 2.83
C ILE A 293 -24.39 -4.36 1.51
N GLY A 294 -25.05 -3.89 0.46
CA GLY A 294 -24.47 -3.70 -0.87
C GLY A 294 -23.33 -2.67 -0.88
N GLU A 295 -23.50 -1.56 -0.18
CA GLU A 295 -22.45 -0.54 -0.03
C GLU A 295 -21.23 -1.07 0.74
N SER A 296 -21.49 -1.79 1.83
CA SER A 296 -20.42 -2.43 2.61
C SER A 296 -19.67 -3.47 1.80
N ALA A 297 -20.36 -4.29 1.01
CA ALA A 297 -19.74 -5.25 0.10
C ALA A 297 -18.91 -4.56 -1.00
N LYS A 298 -19.42 -3.48 -1.61
CA LYS A 298 -18.67 -2.65 -2.56
C LYS A 298 -17.40 -2.06 -1.94
N ARG A 299 -17.47 -1.62 -0.69
CA ARG A 299 -16.33 -1.07 0.04
C ARG A 299 -15.23 -2.13 0.23
N ILE A 300 -15.60 -3.37 0.59
CA ILE A 300 -14.67 -4.50 0.66
C ILE A 300 -14.05 -4.79 -0.72
N ALA A 301 -14.85 -4.90 -1.78
CA ALA A 301 -14.37 -5.18 -3.12
C ALA A 301 -13.36 -4.13 -3.61
N ASN A 302 -13.62 -2.86 -3.34
CA ASN A 302 -12.72 -1.76 -3.68
C ASN A 302 -11.41 -1.83 -2.90
N LEU A 303 -11.44 -2.14 -1.59
CA LEU A 303 -10.23 -2.35 -0.79
C LEU A 303 -9.41 -3.53 -1.29
N VAL A 304 -10.02 -4.68 -1.55
CA VAL A 304 -9.34 -5.86 -2.11
C VAL A 304 -8.71 -5.54 -3.46
N THR A 305 -9.41 -4.81 -4.33
CA THR A 305 -8.90 -4.39 -5.63
C THR A 305 -7.70 -3.45 -5.48
N SER A 306 -7.75 -2.50 -4.54
CA SER A 306 -6.64 -1.58 -4.26
C SER A 306 -5.40 -2.33 -3.77
N VAL A 307 -5.56 -3.30 -2.88
CA VAL A 307 -4.47 -4.17 -2.40
C VAL A 307 -3.91 -5.03 -3.53
N LYS A 308 -4.78 -5.68 -4.32
CA LYS A 308 -4.36 -6.49 -5.47
C LYS A 308 -3.59 -5.64 -6.48
N THR A 309 -4.08 -4.47 -6.80
CA THR A 309 -3.40 -3.52 -7.69
C THR A 309 -2.01 -3.14 -7.16
N TYR A 310 -1.89 -2.89 -5.85
CA TYR A 310 -0.61 -2.60 -5.22
C TYR A 310 0.37 -3.78 -5.25
N THR A 311 -0.11 -5.01 -5.07
CA THR A 311 0.75 -6.21 -4.97
C THR A 311 1.07 -6.85 -6.33
N HIS A 312 0.18 -6.77 -7.33
CA HIS A 312 0.31 -7.46 -8.61
C HIS A 312 0.75 -6.58 -9.79
N MET A 313 0.88 -5.27 -9.64
CA MET A 313 1.29 -4.36 -10.74
C MET A 313 2.73 -4.57 -11.24
N ASP A 314 3.52 -5.42 -10.57
CA ASP A 314 4.90 -5.75 -10.99
C ASP A 314 5.01 -6.83 -12.07
N GLN A 315 3.92 -7.46 -12.49
CA GLN A 315 3.98 -8.52 -13.53
C GLN A 315 4.01 -7.96 -14.97
N GLY A 316 3.81 -6.65 -15.14
CA GLY A 316 3.98 -5.97 -16.43
C GLY A 316 5.42 -5.48 -16.60
N GLN A 317 6.22 -6.22 -17.35
CA GLN A 317 7.59 -5.81 -17.71
C GLN A 317 7.53 -4.62 -18.68
N GLY A 318 7.54 -3.38 -18.16
CA GLY A 318 7.72 -2.16 -18.96
C GLY A 318 6.90 -0.96 -18.51
N LYS A 319 7.30 0.22 -19.00
CA LYS A 319 6.58 1.47 -18.80
C LYS A 319 5.30 1.49 -19.62
N GLN A 320 4.19 1.89 -19.02
CA GLN A 320 2.87 2.06 -19.64
C GLN A 320 2.36 3.48 -19.42
N TYR A 321 1.48 3.96 -20.31
CA TYR A 321 0.78 5.20 -20.05
C TYR A 321 -0.26 5.01 -18.96
N ALA A 322 -0.11 5.72 -17.86
CA ALA A 322 -0.93 5.60 -16.66
C ALA A 322 -1.46 6.96 -16.19
N ASP A 323 -2.72 6.99 -15.80
CA ASP A 323 -3.29 8.10 -15.05
C ASP A 323 -2.77 8.08 -13.61
N ILE A 324 -2.02 9.11 -13.24
CA ILE A 324 -1.42 9.24 -11.91
C ILE A 324 -2.46 9.35 -10.79
N HIS A 325 -3.65 9.90 -11.09
CA HIS A 325 -4.72 10.08 -10.11
C HIS A 325 -5.26 8.75 -9.59
N ILE A 326 -5.26 7.71 -10.45
CA ILE A 326 -5.68 6.36 -10.03
C ILE A 326 -4.75 5.83 -8.93
N GLY A 327 -3.44 5.96 -9.10
CA GLY A 327 -2.46 5.53 -8.10
C GLY A 327 -2.57 6.31 -6.79
N ILE A 328 -2.70 7.64 -6.87
CA ILE A 328 -2.89 8.51 -5.71
C ILE A 328 -4.18 8.15 -4.97
N LYS A 329 -5.30 7.97 -5.69
CA LYS A 329 -6.60 7.60 -5.10
C LYS A 329 -6.52 6.25 -4.37
N ASN A 330 -5.90 5.25 -4.99
CA ASN A 330 -5.71 3.92 -4.38
C ASN A 330 -4.87 4.01 -3.11
N THR A 331 -3.78 4.79 -3.13
CA THR A 331 -2.92 5.01 -1.96
C THR A 331 -3.69 5.69 -0.82
N LEU A 332 -4.46 6.74 -1.11
CA LEU A 332 -5.30 7.41 -0.10
C LEU A 332 -6.32 6.46 0.51
N GLN A 333 -6.92 5.58 -0.30
CA GLN A 333 -7.88 4.59 0.17
C GLN A 333 -7.23 3.56 1.11
N MET A 334 -5.99 3.14 0.82
CA MET A 334 -5.22 2.24 1.69
C MET A 334 -4.81 2.91 3.01
N LEU A 335 -4.55 4.21 2.99
CA LEU A 335 -4.12 4.99 4.16
C LEU A 335 -5.29 5.65 4.91
N ILE A 336 -6.55 5.38 4.51
CA ILE A 336 -7.75 6.04 5.06
C ILE A 336 -7.86 5.86 6.59
N TYR A 337 -7.41 4.72 7.12
CA TYR A 337 -7.38 4.48 8.57
C TYR A 337 -6.49 5.48 9.30
N LYS A 338 -5.26 5.73 8.80
CA LYS A 338 -4.35 6.74 9.38
C LYS A 338 -4.93 8.15 9.28
N ILE A 339 -5.54 8.47 8.14
CA ILE A 339 -6.19 9.77 7.89
C ILE A 339 -7.28 10.01 8.94
N LYS A 340 -8.17 9.03 9.13
CA LYS A 340 -9.25 9.12 10.12
C LYS A 340 -8.72 9.17 11.57
N LYS A 341 -7.80 8.27 11.92
CA LYS A 341 -7.20 8.21 13.26
C LYS A 341 -6.48 9.51 13.64
N GLY A 342 -5.80 10.13 12.68
CA GLY A 342 -5.08 11.38 12.87
C GLY A 342 -5.95 12.64 12.75
N ASN A 343 -7.26 12.53 12.56
CA ASN A 343 -8.16 13.66 12.28
C ASN A 343 -7.60 14.57 11.16
N ILE A 344 -7.10 13.96 10.08
CA ILE A 344 -6.46 14.68 8.98
C ILE A 344 -7.53 15.13 7.98
N THR A 345 -7.58 16.43 7.72
CA THR A 345 -8.39 17.01 6.66
C THR A 345 -7.71 16.83 5.32
N MET A 346 -8.47 16.38 4.31
CA MET A 346 -7.96 16.18 2.95
C MET A 346 -8.34 17.35 2.06
N ALA A 347 -7.35 18.08 1.55
CA ALA A 347 -7.53 19.08 0.50
C ALA A 347 -7.01 18.54 -0.84
N LYS A 348 -7.82 18.64 -1.90
CA LYS A 348 -7.48 18.15 -3.23
C LYS A 348 -7.60 19.26 -4.26
N ASP A 349 -6.50 19.59 -4.92
CA ASP A 349 -6.40 20.53 -6.04
C ASP A 349 -5.86 19.75 -7.25
N LEU A 350 -6.76 19.00 -7.91
CA LEU A 350 -6.40 18.04 -8.95
C LEU A 350 -6.79 18.58 -10.33
N ASP A 351 -5.82 18.71 -11.21
CA ASP A 351 -6.07 18.95 -12.64
C ASP A 351 -6.45 17.63 -13.33
N LEU A 352 -7.74 17.39 -13.48
CA LEU A 352 -8.28 16.18 -14.11
C LEU A 352 -8.05 16.11 -15.63
N THR A 353 -7.47 17.15 -16.23
CA THR A 353 -7.16 17.21 -17.67
C THR A 353 -5.75 16.73 -17.99
N LEU A 354 -4.98 16.32 -16.98
CA LEU A 354 -3.61 15.85 -17.16
C LEU A 354 -3.54 14.63 -18.09
N PRO A 355 -2.58 14.61 -19.02
CA PRO A 355 -2.33 13.45 -19.85
C PRO A 355 -1.76 12.29 -19.01
N PRO A 356 -1.98 11.05 -19.43
CA PRO A 356 -1.33 9.91 -18.80
C PRO A 356 0.19 9.99 -18.95
N VAL A 357 0.92 9.53 -17.93
CA VAL A 357 2.39 9.53 -17.87
C VAL A 357 2.90 8.13 -18.20
N LYS A 358 3.96 8.04 -19.02
CA LYS A 358 4.60 6.77 -19.37
C LYS A 358 5.50 6.29 -18.23
N ALA A 359 5.01 5.36 -17.43
CA ALA A 359 5.66 4.93 -16.18
C ALA A 359 5.41 3.46 -15.83
N MET A 360 6.19 2.94 -14.92
CA MET A 360 5.92 1.69 -14.21
C MET A 360 4.96 1.97 -13.05
N ILE A 361 3.70 1.58 -13.21
CA ILE A 361 2.59 1.96 -12.31
C ILE A 361 2.85 1.53 -10.86
N GLY A 362 3.41 0.33 -10.65
CA GLY A 362 3.76 -0.17 -9.32
C GLY A 362 4.80 0.71 -8.60
N GLU A 363 5.79 1.20 -9.34
CA GLU A 363 6.80 2.11 -8.81
C GLU A 363 6.21 3.48 -8.45
N LEU A 364 5.32 4.03 -9.29
CA LEU A 364 4.63 5.28 -8.96
C LEU A 364 3.77 5.14 -7.69
N ASN A 365 3.07 4.01 -7.52
CA ASN A 365 2.30 3.75 -6.30
C ASN A 365 3.20 3.73 -5.05
N GLN A 366 4.43 3.22 -5.17
CA GLN A 366 5.40 3.25 -4.08
C GLN A 366 5.85 4.69 -3.76
N VAL A 367 5.98 5.55 -4.79
CA VAL A 367 6.25 6.99 -4.58
C VAL A 367 5.13 7.62 -3.76
N TRP A 368 3.87 7.44 -4.20
CA TRP A 368 2.71 8.02 -3.49
C TRP A 368 2.60 7.51 -2.06
N THR A 369 2.77 6.20 -1.87
CA THR A 369 2.68 5.59 -0.54
C THR A 369 3.74 6.14 0.40
N ASN A 370 4.99 6.23 -0.02
CA ASN A 370 6.07 6.72 0.83
C ASN A 370 5.90 8.21 1.18
N LEU A 371 5.50 9.05 0.22
CA LEU A 371 5.33 10.48 0.47
C LEU A 371 4.10 10.77 1.33
N ILE A 372 2.96 10.15 1.04
CA ILE A 372 1.72 10.34 1.79
C ILE A 372 1.86 9.76 3.22
N ASP A 373 2.43 8.56 3.37
CA ASP A 373 2.67 7.96 4.70
C ASP A 373 3.60 8.82 5.55
N ASN A 374 4.65 9.41 4.96
CA ASN A 374 5.54 10.33 5.65
C ASN A 374 4.83 11.63 6.07
N ALA A 375 3.98 12.19 5.24
CA ALA A 375 3.17 13.36 5.57
C ALA A 375 2.21 13.08 6.74
N LEU A 376 1.53 11.93 6.71
CA LEU A 376 0.64 11.51 7.79
C LEU A 376 1.39 11.29 9.11
N ASP A 377 2.55 10.62 9.06
CA ASP A 377 3.39 10.41 10.25
C ASP A 377 3.91 11.75 10.84
N ALA A 378 4.24 12.72 9.98
CA ALA A 378 4.69 14.05 10.44
C ALA A 378 3.59 14.81 11.18
N MET A 379 2.32 14.63 10.79
CA MET A 379 1.17 15.27 11.43
C MET A 379 0.64 14.51 12.66
N GLU A 380 1.03 13.23 12.85
CA GLU A 380 0.52 12.40 13.97
C GLU A 380 0.78 13.03 15.34
N ALA A 381 1.94 13.68 15.52
CA ALA A 381 2.31 14.34 16.77
C ALA A 381 1.37 15.50 17.16
N ASN A 382 0.72 16.12 16.16
CA ASN A 382 -0.18 17.26 16.39
C ASN A 382 -1.64 16.80 16.63
N GLY A 383 -1.95 15.52 16.46
CA GLY A 383 -3.31 14.94 16.61
C GLY A 383 -4.35 15.46 15.61
N LYS A 384 -3.96 16.31 14.68
CA LYS A 384 -4.75 16.85 13.56
C LYS A 384 -3.81 17.42 12.51
N GLY A 385 -4.30 17.60 11.31
CA GLY A 385 -3.52 18.24 10.24
C GLY A 385 -4.31 18.35 8.94
N THR A 386 -3.67 18.95 7.94
CA THR A 386 -4.22 19.09 6.59
C THR A 386 -3.22 18.50 5.60
N LEU A 387 -3.65 17.44 4.90
CA LEU A 387 -2.90 16.89 3.77
C LEU A 387 -3.47 17.44 2.48
N THR A 388 -2.66 18.21 1.75
CA THR A 388 -3.04 18.77 0.46
C THR A 388 -2.33 18.01 -0.66
N ILE A 389 -3.10 17.56 -1.66
CA ILE A 389 -2.56 16.97 -2.88
C ILE A 389 -2.93 17.86 -4.04
N LYS A 390 -1.90 18.39 -4.71
CA LYS A 390 -2.05 19.21 -5.89
C LYS A 390 -1.42 18.52 -7.09
N THR A 391 -2.10 18.57 -8.25
CA THR A 391 -1.55 18.11 -9.52
C THR A 391 -1.70 19.19 -10.56
N GLU A 392 -0.65 19.40 -11.37
CA GLU A 392 -0.65 20.42 -12.41
C GLU A 392 0.25 20.00 -13.58
N ARG A 393 0.01 20.58 -14.75
CA ARG A 393 0.87 20.41 -15.92
C ARG A 393 1.95 21.49 -15.94
N ASP A 394 3.20 21.08 -16.06
CA ASP A 394 4.34 21.99 -16.33
C ASP A 394 4.98 21.60 -17.67
N LYS A 395 4.49 22.18 -18.77
CA LYS A 395 4.92 21.90 -20.14
C LYS A 395 4.82 20.42 -20.50
N GLU A 396 5.96 19.74 -20.66
CA GLU A 396 6.08 18.32 -20.98
C GLU A 396 6.14 17.43 -19.72
N PHE A 397 5.87 18.02 -18.54
CA PHE A 397 5.90 17.32 -17.28
C PHE A 397 4.54 17.37 -16.59
N VAL A 398 4.24 16.32 -15.85
CA VAL A 398 3.18 16.29 -14.85
C VAL A 398 3.82 16.47 -13.48
N GLN A 399 3.35 17.46 -12.74
CA GLN A 399 3.81 17.77 -11.39
C GLN A 399 2.78 17.33 -10.36
N VAL A 400 3.25 16.65 -9.32
CA VAL A 400 2.45 16.26 -8.15
C VAL A 400 3.09 16.86 -6.91
N SER A 401 2.32 17.61 -6.16
CA SER A 401 2.73 18.17 -4.87
C SER A 401 1.95 17.51 -3.74
N ILE A 402 2.67 16.95 -2.77
CA ILE A 402 2.13 16.41 -1.53
C ILE A 402 2.58 17.33 -0.41
N ILE A 403 1.62 17.99 0.24
CA ILE A 403 1.86 19.07 1.21
C ILE A 403 1.20 18.70 2.52
N ASP A 404 1.96 18.79 3.61
CA ASP A 404 1.48 18.61 4.97
C ASP A 404 1.72 19.89 5.80
N ASP A 405 0.89 20.12 6.81
CA ASP A 405 1.01 21.19 7.80
C ASP A 405 1.70 20.73 9.10
N GLY A 406 2.57 19.74 8.99
CA GLY A 406 3.37 19.18 10.06
C GLY A 406 4.45 20.11 10.61
N PRO A 407 5.34 19.61 11.49
CA PRO A 407 6.36 20.41 12.17
C PRO A 407 7.45 20.96 11.23
N GLY A 408 7.51 20.49 9.99
CA GLY A 408 8.56 20.83 9.05
C GLY A 408 9.81 19.96 9.19
N ILE A 409 10.77 20.18 8.28
CA ILE A 409 12.06 19.51 8.25
C ILE A 409 13.16 20.54 8.56
N PRO A 410 13.92 20.38 9.67
CA PRO A 410 15.03 21.26 10.01
C PRO A 410 16.07 21.36 8.88
N ASP A 411 16.66 22.54 8.71
CA ASP A 411 17.63 22.79 7.63
C ASP A 411 18.87 21.90 7.72
N GLU A 412 19.31 21.57 8.95
CA GLU A 412 20.50 20.77 9.21
C GLU A 412 20.39 19.35 8.64
N ILE A 413 19.17 18.81 8.57
CA ILE A 413 18.93 17.44 8.07
C ILE A 413 18.37 17.40 6.67
N ARG A 414 17.92 18.53 6.09
CA ARG A 414 17.24 18.59 4.80
C ARG A 414 18.07 18.01 3.66
N SER A 415 19.39 18.17 3.65
CA SER A 415 20.27 17.57 2.63
C SER A 415 20.41 16.06 2.76
N ARG A 416 20.10 15.49 3.93
CA ARG A 416 20.31 14.08 4.27
C ARG A 416 19.03 13.23 4.25
N ILE A 417 17.86 13.83 4.10
CA ILE A 417 16.58 13.08 4.14
C ILE A 417 16.44 12.04 3.03
N PHE A 418 17.23 12.16 1.96
CA PHE A 418 17.29 11.20 0.86
C PHE A 418 18.45 10.18 1.01
N ASP A 419 19.29 10.30 2.05
CA ASP A 419 20.36 9.36 2.29
C ASP A 419 19.77 8.01 2.71
N PRO A 420 20.30 6.88 2.20
CA PRO A 420 19.86 5.57 2.63
C PRO A 420 20.00 5.40 4.14
N PHE A 421 18.97 4.80 4.76
CA PHE A 421 18.88 4.54 6.21
C PHE A 421 18.77 5.78 7.10
N PHE A 422 18.70 6.98 6.55
CA PHE A 422 18.47 8.18 7.34
C PHE A 422 17.00 8.25 7.81
N THR A 423 16.80 8.35 9.12
CA THR A 423 15.48 8.48 9.73
C THR A 423 15.54 9.27 11.02
N THR A 424 14.53 10.10 11.27
CA THR A 424 14.30 10.81 12.53
C THR A 424 13.27 10.08 13.40
N LYS A 425 12.66 9.01 12.90
CA LYS A 425 11.67 8.21 13.63
C LYS A 425 12.35 7.30 14.65
N GLU A 426 11.64 6.95 15.72
CA GLU A 426 12.12 5.99 16.73
C GLU A 426 12.52 4.65 16.10
N MET A 427 13.42 3.95 16.76
CA MET A 427 13.95 2.67 16.33
C MET A 427 12.80 1.65 16.10
N GLY A 428 12.75 1.06 14.91
CA GLY A 428 11.70 0.12 14.49
C GLY A 428 10.48 0.77 13.82
N LYS A 429 10.27 2.08 13.94
CA LYS A 429 9.16 2.80 13.27
C LYS A 429 9.53 3.37 11.90
N GLY A 430 10.82 3.60 11.66
CA GLY A 430 11.34 4.11 10.38
C GLY A 430 12.48 3.26 9.84
N THR A 431 12.43 2.91 8.55
CA THR A 431 13.51 2.17 7.86
C THR A 431 14.61 3.08 7.31
N GLY A 432 14.29 4.39 7.14
CA GLY A 432 15.19 5.34 6.48
C GLY A 432 15.36 5.10 4.97
N LEU A 433 14.55 4.24 4.35
CA LEU A 433 14.66 3.90 2.93
C LEU A 433 13.55 4.53 2.07
N GLY A 434 12.47 5.02 2.66
CA GLY A 434 11.30 5.48 1.92
C GLY A 434 11.59 6.64 0.96
N LEU A 435 12.29 7.68 1.41
CA LEU A 435 12.62 8.85 0.58
C LEU A 435 13.75 8.56 -0.43
N GLU A 436 14.72 7.71 -0.07
CA GLU A 436 15.72 7.20 -1.02
C GLU A 436 15.03 6.45 -2.17
N THR A 437 14.11 5.54 -1.83
CA THR A 437 13.31 4.80 -2.82
C THR A 437 12.53 5.75 -3.73
N VAL A 438 11.89 6.79 -3.18
CA VAL A 438 11.20 7.81 -3.97
C VAL A 438 12.18 8.49 -4.95
N GLN A 439 13.35 8.93 -4.47
CA GLN A 439 14.35 9.59 -5.32
C GLN A 439 14.85 8.66 -6.43
N ARG A 440 15.09 7.40 -6.13
CA ARG A 440 15.53 6.38 -7.10
C ARG A 440 14.47 6.14 -8.18
N ILE A 441 13.21 5.92 -7.78
CA ILE A 441 12.10 5.69 -8.72
C ILE A 441 11.89 6.92 -9.62
N VAL A 442 11.89 8.11 -9.03
CA VAL A 442 11.71 9.36 -9.79
C VAL A 442 12.83 9.54 -10.82
N LYS A 443 14.09 9.30 -10.44
CA LYS A 443 15.24 9.33 -11.38
C LYS A 443 15.14 8.29 -12.49
N GLN A 444 14.68 7.06 -12.17
CA GLN A 444 14.48 5.98 -13.15
C GLN A 444 13.42 6.33 -14.21
N HIS A 445 12.47 7.20 -13.83
CA HIS A 445 11.45 7.75 -14.73
C HIS A 445 11.85 9.09 -15.36
N ASN A 446 13.13 9.46 -15.36
CA ASN A 446 13.65 10.73 -15.88
C ASN A 446 12.99 11.96 -15.23
N GLY A 447 12.42 11.79 -14.04
CA GLY A 447 11.75 12.83 -13.28
C GLY A 447 12.68 13.57 -12.30
N SER A 448 12.08 14.46 -11.54
CA SER A 448 12.76 15.18 -10.45
C SER A 448 11.90 15.26 -9.21
N ILE A 449 12.54 15.27 -8.03
CA ILE A 449 11.91 15.51 -6.74
C ILE A 449 12.55 16.70 -6.05
N LYS A 450 11.73 17.57 -5.49
CA LYS A 450 12.16 18.72 -4.69
C LYS A 450 11.39 18.73 -3.38
N VAL A 451 12.03 19.24 -2.31
CA VAL A 451 11.39 19.47 -1.01
C VAL A 451 11.50 20.96 -0.66
N ARG A 452 10.38 21.52 -0.21
CA ARG A 452 10.32 22.82 0.43
C ARG A 452 9.71 22.59 1.80
N SER A 453 10.36 23.07 2.85
CA SER A 453 9.84 22.83 4.20
C SER A 453 10.16 24.01 5.12
N LYS A 454 9.17 24.37 5.90
CA LYS A 454 9.22 25.30 7.04
C LYS A 454 8.24 24.76 8.11
N PRO A 455 8.34 25.17 9.35
CA PRO A 455 7.35 24.83 10.37
C PRO A 455 5.92 25.16 9.91
N GLY A 456 5.02 24.17 9.94
CA GLY A 456 3.63 24.30 9.48
C GLY A 456 3.41 24.09 7.98
N GLU A 457 4.46 23.78 7.20
CA GLU A 457 4.31 23.46 5.78
C GLU A 457 5.49 22.65 5.25
N THR A 458 5.28 21.40 4.85
CA THR A 458 6.26 20.64 4.09
C THR A 458 5.65 20.22 2.77
N ALA A 459 6.29 20.55 1.66
CA ALA A 459 5.86 20.21 0.31
C ALA A 459 6.91 19.37 -0.39
N PHE A 460 6.55 18.13 -0.73
CA PHE A 460 7.29 17.31 -1.68
C PHE A 460 6.69 17.49 -3.06
N VAL A 461 7.50 17.94 -3.99
CA VAL A 461 7.10 18.19 -5.38
C VAL A 461 7.83 17.21 -6.28
N VAL A 462 7.07 16.36 -6.95
CA VAL A 462 7.58 15.34 -7.88
C VAL A 462 7.12 15.68 -9.29
N CYS A 463 8.05 15.66 -10.25
CA CYS A 463 7.75 15.89 -11.66
C CYS A 463 8.12 14.66 -12.48
N PHE A 464 7.22 14.23 -13.36
CA PHE A 464 7.44 13.15 -14.32
C PHE A 464 7.25 13.66 -15.75
N PRO A 465 8.15 13.30 -16.69
CA PRO A 465 7.91 13.59 -18.10
C PRO A 465 6.71 12.76 -18.60
N ILE A 466 5.90 13.35 -19.47
CA ILE A 466 4.71 12.69 -20.03
C ILE A 466 5.12 11.46 -20.85
N ASP A 467 6.14 11.59 -21.68
CA ASP A 467 6.62 10.51 -22.56
C ASP A 467 7.82 9.71 -22.00
N GLY A 468 8.17 9.87 -20.77
CA GLY A 468 9.06 9.24 -19.81
C GLY A 468 10.27 8.44 -20.18
#